data_f901cb961985fc68112e69c7a4e473b2
#
_entry.id   f901cb961985fc68112e69c7a4e473b2
#
_cell.length_a   1.000
_cell.length_b   1.000
_cell.length_c   1.000
_cell.angle_alpha   90.00
_cell.angle_beta   90.00
_cell.angle_gamma   90.00
#
_symmetry.space_group_name_H-M   'P 1'
#
loop_
_entity.id
_entity.type
_entity.pdbx_description
1 polymer ?
#
loop_
_entity_poly.entity_id
_entity_poly.type
_entity_poly.pdbx_seq_one_letter_code
_entity_poly.pdbx_strand_id
1 'polypeptide(L)'
;MLMPSANLLSMNSSADVRPPLEPARLSLPEPFRVEVLDAAVSTNAVAAARFQEGEPEGLVVVAEHQTAGRGRLDRDWITPARSSLTASFLLTPQVEAPRWTWLPLLTGLAAVSALAEVTLLAPKLKWPNDVLLNGRKAGGILLERVERESSPAAIVGIGINVHQSQDELPVPDATSLALEGATVDRTQLLQALV
;
A
#
# COMPACT_ATOMS: atom_id res chain seq x y z
N MET A 1 10.47 5.02 -56.51
CA MET A 1 9.90 3.94 -55.67
C MET A 1 10.17 4.31 -54.21
N LEU A 2 9.21 5.04 -53.62
CA LEU A 2 9.32 5.55 -52.24
C LEU A 2 8.83 4.46 -51.29
N MET A 3 9.66 4.09 -50.32
CA MET A 3 9.30 3.26 -49.17
C MET A 3 8.48 4.07 -48.19
N PRO A 4 7.40 3.55 -47.58
CA PRO A 4 6.65 4.26 -46.59
C PRO A 4 7.39 4.21 -45.23
N SER A 5 7.47 5.36 -44.57
CA SER A 5 7.98 5.56 -43.24
C SER A 5 7.18 4.73 -42.21
N ALA A 6 7.86 3.89 -41.50
CA ALA A 6 7.29 3.17 -40.36
C ALA A 6 6.89 4.18 -39.27
N ASN A 7 5.61 4.23 -38.98
CA ASN A 7 5.02 5.02 -37.92
C ASN A 7 5.40 4.37 -36.57
N LEU A 8 6.35 4.97 -35.85
CA LEU A 8 6.60 4.64 -34.45
C LEU A 8 5.41 5.17 -33.64
N LEU A 9 4.38 4.34 -33.51
CA LEU A 9 3.36 4.50 -32.48
C LEU A 9 4.07 4.30 -31.14
N SER A 10 4.27 5.41 -30.41
CA SER A 10 4.74 5.42 -29.04
C SER A 10 3.83 4.49 -28.22
N MET A 11 4.41 3.45 -27.67
CA MET A 11 3.79 2.66 -26.61
C MET A 11 3.69 3.56 -25.38
N ASN A 12 2.60 4.31 -25.24
CA ASN A 12 2.23 4.91 -23.97
C ASN A 12 2.08 3.76 -22.96
N SER A 13 2.97 3.66 -22.01
CA SER A 13 2.83 2.69 -20.92
C SER A 13 1.56 3.04 -20.15
N SER A 14 0.78 2.03 -19.76
CA SER A 14 -0.44 2.21 -18.94
C SER A 14 -0.19 2.95 -17.61
N ALA A 15 1.07 3.12 -17.20
CA ALA A 15 1.50 3.88 -16.03
C ALA A 15 1.24 5.39 -16.15
N ASP A 16 1.27 5.96 -17.39
CA ASP A 16 1.04 7.39 -17.61
C ASP A 16 -0.44 7.82 -17.44
N VAL A 17 -1.36 6.87 -17.35
CA VAL A 17 -2.81 7.13 -17.24
C VAL A 17 -3.28 7.12 -15.77
N ARG A 18 -2.47 6.65 -14.81
CA ARG A 18 -2.84 6.53 -13.39
C ARG A 18 -2.55 7.85 -12.66
N PRO A 19 -3.58 8.49 -12.04
CA PRO A 19 -3.37 9.75 -11.35
C PRO A 19 -2.42 9.56 -10.15
N PRO A 20 -1.57 10.57 -9.85
CA PRO A 20 -0.76 10.56 -8.64
C PRO A 20 -1.64 10.70 -7.40
N LEU A 21 -1.08 10.36 -6.23
CA LEU A 21 -1.65 10.75 -4.95
C LEU A 21 -1.60 12.26 -4.78
N GLU A 22 -2.63 12.81 -4.18
CA GLU A 22 -2.81 14.25 -3.95
C GLU A 22 -2.82 14.55 -2.44
N PRO A 23 -1.64 14.71 -1.79
CA PRO A 23 -1.56 14.91 -0.32
C PRO A 23 -2.36 16.11 0.17
N ALA A 24 -2.49 17.16 -0.65
CA ALA A 24 -3.26 18.36 -0.31
C ALA A 24 -4.76 18.10 -0.12
N ARG A 25 -5.28 16.97 -0.59
CA ARG A 25 -6.68 16.55 -0.41
C ARG A 25 -6.92 15.73 0.86
N LEU A 26 -5.84 15.34 1.56
CA LEU A 26 -5.97 14.54 2.78
C LEU A 26 -6.27 15.44 3.98
N SER A 27 -7.21 14.98 4.81
CA SER A 27 -7.54 15.57 6.11
C SER A 27 -7.43 14.48 7.16
N LEU A 28 -6.21 14.25 7.64
CA LEU A 28 -5.91 13.17 8.57
C LEU A 28 -6.15 13.62 10.01
N PRO A 29 -6.69 12.74 10.88
CA PRO A 29 -6.81 13.04 12.30
C PRO A 29 -5.43 13.03 12.98
N GLU A 30 -5.23 13.85 13.99
CA GLU A 30 -4.04 13.77 14.83
C GLU A 30 -3.91 12.37 15.50
N PRO A 31 -2.70 11.82 15.61
CA PRO A 31 -1.39 12.40 15.28
C PRO A 31 -0.91 12.09 13.85
N PHE A 32 -1.77 11.62 12.95
CA PHE A 32 -1.36 11.16 11.62
C PHE A 32 -0.95 12.31 10.71
N ARG A 33 0.17 12.09 10.02
CA ARG A 33 0.72 12.96 8.97
C ARG A 33 1.31 12.11 7.85
N VAL A 34 1.18 12.56 6.62
CA VAL A 34 1.59 11.78 5.44
C VAL A 34 2.87 12.34 4.82
N GLU A 35 3.79 11.43 4.46
CA GLU A 35 4.92 11.66 3.56
C GLU A 35 4.69 10.84 2.29
N VAL A 36 4.51 11.51 1.13
CA VAL A 36 4.33 10.84 -0.17
C VAL A 36 5.63 10.94 -0.96
N LEU A 37 6.12 9.80 -1.44
CA LEU A 37 7.35 9.66 -2.20
C LEU A 37 7.02 9.20 -3.63
N ASP A 38 7.71 9.77 -4.63
CA ASP A 38 7.61 9.28 -6.01
C ASP A 38 8.11 7.85 -6.15
N ALA A 39 9.18 7.51 -5.42
CA ALA A 39 9.70 6.15 -5.35
C ALA A 39 10.39 5.88 -4.01
N ALA A 40 10.32 4.64 -3.56
CA ALA A 40 11.04 4.15 -2.38
C ALA A 40 11.52 2.73 -2.63
N VAL A 41 12.57 2.30 -1.93
CA VAL A 41 12.91 0.87 -1.88
C VAL A 41 11.75 0.08 -1.27
N SER A 42 11.29 0.51 -0.11
CA SER A 42 10.12 0.00 0.61
C SER A 42 9.61 1.08 1.56
N THR A 43 8.31 1.30 1.63
CA THR A 43 7.72 2.27 2.57
C THR A 43 8.00 1.88 4.03
N ASN A 44 8.03 0.58 4.35
CA ASN A 44 8.44 0.10 5.68
C ASN A 44 9.89 0.49 6.00
N ALA A 45 10.81 0.35 5.05
CA ALA A 45 12.21 0.71 5.25
C ALA A 45 12.38 2.21 5.48
N VAL A 46 11.65 3.05 4.74
CA VAL A 46 11.65 4.50 4.93
C VAL A 46 11.07 4.87 6.31
N ALA A 47 9.92 4.32 6.68
CA ALA A 47 9.31 4.58 7.99
C ALA A 47 10.24 4.14 9.15
N ALA A 48 10.94 3.01 8.99
CA ALA A 48 11.93 2.55 9.97
C ALA A 48 13.12 3.54 10.07
N ALA A 49 13.62 4.04 8.94
CA ALA A 49 14.69 5.05 8.94
C ALA A 49 14.25 6.36 9.60
N ARG A 50 13.04 6.84 9.31
CA ARG A 50 12.47 8.03 9.96
C ARG A 50 12.38 7.85 11.48
N PHE A 51 11.96 6.68 11.95
CA PHE A 51 11.95 6.37 13.39
C PHE A 51 13.36 6.44 14.00
N GLN A 52 14.40 5.92 13.33
CA GLN A 52 15.78 6.03 13.79
C GLN A 52 16.27 7.50 13.84
N GLU A 53 15.79 8.34 12.93
CA GLU A 53 16.07 9.79 12.89
C GLU A 53 15.32 10.58 13.96
N GLY A 54 14.41 9.96 14.71
CA GLY A 54 13.68 10.60 15.80
C GLY A 54 12.23 10.96 15.49
N GLU A 55 11.74 10.57 14.33
CA GLU A 55 10.34 10.82 13.93
C GLU A 55 9.37 10.17 14.92
N PRO A 56 8.38 10.91 15.47
CA PRO A 56 7.40 10.37 16.40
C PRO A 56 6.35 9.50 15.69
N GLU A 57 5.52 8.80 16.48
CA GLU A 57 4.39 8.03 15.95
C GLU A 57 3.42 8.89 15.11
N GLY A 58 2.60 8.23 14.31
CA GLY A 58 1.62 8.88 13.44
C GLY A 58 2.17 9.22 12.04
N LEU A 59 3.47 8.98 11.75
CA LEU A 59 3.96 9.10 10.39
C LEU A 59 3.36 8.00 9.50
N VAL A 60 2.82 8.40 8.36
CA VAL A 60 2.34 7.52 7.28
C VAL A 60 3.20 7.76 6.04
N VAL A 61 4.08 6.81 5.72
CA VAL A 61 4.90 6.86 4.51
C VAL A 61 4.17 6.16 3.38
N VAL A 62 3.98 6.84 2.26
CA VAL A 62 3.33 6.31 1.06
C VAL A 62 4.26 6.47 -0.13
N ALA A 63 4.30 5.49 -1.04
CA ALA A 63 5.10 5.58 -2.26
C ALA A 63 4.26 5.32 -3.51
N GLU A 64 4.49 6.12 -4.54
CA GLU A 64 3.93 5.90 -5.88
C GLU A 64 4.49 4.64 -6.55
N HIS A 65 5.74 4.30 -6.21
CA HIS A 65 6.42 3.10 -6.67
C HIS A 65 7.37 2.55 -5.61
N GLN A 66 7.34 1.23 -5.37
CA GLN A 66 8.36 0.53 -4.59
C GLN A 66 9.28 -0.27 -5.51
N THR A 67 10.61 -0.05 -5.40
CA THR A 67 11.60 -0.76 -6.22
C THR A 67 12.00 -2.13 -5.65
N ALA A 68 11.79 -2.35 -4.35
CA ALA A 68 12.02 -3.63 -3.65
C ALA A 68 11.02 -3.76 -2.49
N GLY A 69 9.72 -3.72 -2.80
CA GLY A 69 8.66 -3.94 -1.83
C GLY A 69 8.71 -5.35 -1.24
N ARG A 70 8.39 -5.47 0.04
CA ARG A 70 8.50 -6.73 0.79
C ARG A 70 7.14 -7.21 1.30
N GLY A 71 6.95 -8.51 1.28
CA GLY A 71 5.89 -9.24 1.94
C GLY A 71 6.44 -10.12 3.07
N ARG A 72 5.59 -10.94 3.69
CA ARG A 72 6.00 -11.91 4.72
C ARG A 72 6.80 -13.06 4.11
N LEU A 73 7.69 -13.65 4.93
CA LEU A 73 8.52 -14.81 4.56
C LEU A 73 9.38 -14.52 3.33
N ASP A 74 9.98 -13.32 3.29
CA ASP A 74 10.90 -12.86 2.23
C ASP A 74 10.30 -12.88 0.81
N ARG A 75 8.97 -12.81 0.72
CA ARG A 75 8.29 -12.65 -0.57
C ARG A 75 8.38 -11.20 -1.03
N ASP A 76 8.51 -11.01 -2.32
CA ASP A 76 8.45 -9.69 -2.94
C ASP A 76 7.01 -9.16 -2.99
N TRP A 77 6.88 -7.84 -2.87
CA TRP A 77 5.67 -7.09 -3.18
C TRP A 77 5.95 -6.19 -4.38
N ILE A 78 5.69 -6.69 -5.58
CA ILE A 78 5.99 -6.01 -6.84
C ILE A 78 4.72 -5.39 -7.39
N THR A 79 4.79 -4.09 -7.68
CA THR A 79 3.67 -3.34 -8.27
C THR A 79 4.21 -2.30 -9.25
N PRO A 80 3.60 -2.16 -10.43
CA PRO A 80 3.88 -1.03 -11.32
C PRO A 80 3.63 0.31 -10.61
N ALA A 81 4.31 1.35 -11.06
CA ALA A 81 4.12 2.69 -10.50
C ALA A 81 2.64 3.10 -10.56
N ARG A 82 2.15 3.75 -9.49
CA ARG A 82 0.79 4.28 -9.36
C ARG A 82 -0.33 3.25 -9.51
N SER A 83 -0.03 1.96 -9.45
CA SER A 83 -1.04 0.91 -9.61
C SER A 83 -1.67 0.45 -8.29
N SER A 84 -0.97 0.60 -7.19
CA SER A 84 -1.41 0.20 -5.84
C SER A 84 -1.37 1.34 -4.86
N LEU A 85 -2.03 1.17 -3.73
CA LEU A 85 -1.77 1.95 -2.53
C LEU A 85 -0.78 1.16 -1.67
N THR A 86 0.43 1.70 -1.48
CA THR A 86 1.44 1.14 -0.56
C THR A 86 1.74 2.17 0.51
N ALA A 87 1.37 1.86 1.75
CA ALA A 87 1.51 2.75 2.89
C ALA A 87 2.14 2.01 4.08
N SER A 88 2.91 2.72 4.89
CA SER A 88 3.49 2.22 6.14
C SER A 88 3.25 3.19 7.28
N PHE A 89 2.70 2.69 8.36
CA PHE A 89 2.34 3.44 9.56
C PHE A 89 3.41 3.23 10.64
N LEU A 90 3.95 4.31 11.18
CA LEU A 90 4.81 4.30 12.35
C LEU A 90 3.95 4.43 13.61
N LEU A 91 3.93 3.39 14.44
CA LEU A 91 3.14 3.30 15.67
C LEU A 91 4.03 2.98 16.86
N THR A 92 3.68 3.51 18.05
CA THR A 92 4.33 3.17 19.34
C THR A 92 3.28 2.60 20.31
N PRO A 93 2.82 1.35 20.10
CA PRO A 93 1.72 0.80 20.90
C PRO A 93 2.09 0.72 22.39
N GLN A 94 1.23 1.24 23.26
CA GLN A 94 1.42 1.27 24.72
C GLN A 94 1.04 -0.07 25.40
N VAL A 95 1.20 -1.18 24.65
CA VAL A 95 0.96 -2.54 25.12
C VAL A 95 2.19 -3.39 24.91
N GLU A 96 2.32 -4.48 25.67
CA GLU A 96 3.46 -5.39 25.55
C GLU A 96 3.64 -5.96 24.14
N ALA A 97 4.89 -6.12 23.70
CA ALA A 97 5.25 -6.59 22.36
C ALA A 97 4.56 -7.91 21.91
N PRO A 98 4.29 -8.90 22.78
CA PRO A 98 3.52 -10.09 22.36
C PRO A 98 2.13 -9.77 21.82
N ARG A 99 1.51 -8.67 22.24
CA ARG A 99 0.19 -8.24 21.74
C ARG A 99 0.26 -7.56 20.37
N TRP A 100 1.42 -7.17 19.89
CA TRP A 100 1.59 -6.54 18.57
C TRP A 100 1.26 -7.49 17.42
N THR A 101 1.23 -8.79 17.67
CA THR A 101 0.75 -9.79 16.69
C THR A 101 -0.69 -9.55 16.24
N TRP A 102 -1.48 -8.75 16.97
CA TRP A 102 -2.82 -8.33 16.58
C TRP A 102 -2.84 -7.16 15.60
N LEU A 103 -1.77 -6.37 15.48
CA LEU A 103 -1.72 -5.20 14.60
C LEU A 103 -2.03 -5.53 13.14
N PRO A 104 -1.52 -6.63 12.53
CA PRO A 104 -1.90 -6.97 11.17
C PRO A 104 -3.40 -7.26 11.01
N LEU A 105 -4.06 -7.83 12.00
CA LEU A 105 -5.50 -8.08 11.96
C LEU A 105 -6.30 -6.79 12.11
N LEU A 106 -5.90 -5.89 13.02
CA LEU A 106 -6.53 -4.58 13.20
C LEU A 106 -6.37 -3.73 11.92
N THR A 107 -5.18 -3.71 11.32
CA THR A 107 -4.93 -3.07 10.03
C THR A 107 -5.78 -3.69 8.91
N GLY A 108 -5.93 -5.02 8.94
CA GLY A 108 -6.80 -5.72 8.01
C GLY A 108 -8.27 -5.32 8.16
N LEU A 109 -8.76 -5.16 9.38
CA LEU A 109 -10.12 -4.66 9.65
C LEU A 109 -10.29 -3.22 9.16
N ALA A 110 -9.32 -2.34 9.41
CA ALA A 110 -9.32 -0.98 8.89
C ALA A 110 -9.37 -0.99 7.35
N ALA A 111 -8.54 -1.83 6.70
CA ALA A 111 -8.55 -1.97 5.25
C ALA A 111 -9.89 -2.47 4.69
N VAL A 112 -10.52 -3.46 5.34
CA VAL A 112 -11.86 -3.94 4.95
C VAL A 112 -12.89 -2.84 5.11
N SER A 113 -12.86 -2.08 6.21
CA SER A 113 -13.78 -0.96 6.44
C SER A 113 -13.58 0.15 5.40
N ALA A 114 -12.33 0.56 5.16
CA ALA A 114 -12.01 1.58 4.16
C ALA A 114 -12.45 1.17 2.74
N LEU A 115 -12.18 -0.08 2.35
CA LEU A 115 -12.59 -0.59 1.05
C LEU A 115 -14.12 -0.66 0.92
N ALA A 116 -14.84 -1.07 1.97
CA ALA A 116 -16.30 -1.09 1.96
C ALA A 116 -16.91 0.33 1.90
N GLU A 117 -16.22 1.32 2.46
CA GLU A 117 -16.64 2.73 2.39
C GLU A 117 -16.46 3.32 0.99
N VAL A 118 -15.29 3.09 0.35
CA VAL A 118 -14.96 3.73 -0.94
C VAL A 118 -15.39 2.91 -2.16
N THR A 119 -15.93 1.68 -1.95
CA THR A 119 -16.37 0.80 -3.04
C THR A 119 -17.70 0.13 -2.68
N LEU A 120 -18.31 -0.52 -3.67
CA LEU A 120 -19.46 -1.43 -3.44
C LEU A 120 -19.04 -2.90 -3.28
N LEU A 121 -17.73 -3.15 -3.11
CA LEU A 121 -17.19 -4.49 -2.98
C LEU A 121 -17.37 -5.03 -1.55
N ALA A 122 -17.29 -6.34 -1.41
CA ALA A 122 -17.36 -7.04 -0.12
C ALA A 122 -15.99 -7.66 0.24
N PRO A 123 -15.02 -6.85 0.71
CA PRO A 123 -13.71 -7.35 1.08
C PRO A 123 -13.79 -8.29 2.28
N LYS A 124 -12.87 -9.26 2.34
CA LYS A 124 -12.73 -10.21 3.44
C LYS A 124 -11.28 -10.30 3.89
N LEU A 125 -11.08 -10.72 5.13
CA LEU A 125 -9.76 -11.03 5.65
C LEU A 125 -9.48 -12.53 5.54
N LYS A 126 -8.26 -12.85 5.12
CA LYS A 126 -7.68 -14.18 5.25
C LYS A 126 -6.52 -14.10 6.23
N TRP A 127 -6.69 -14.80 7.35
CA TRP A 127 -5.61 -14.89 8.33
C TRP A 127 -4.31 -15.41 7.70
N PRO A 128 -3.15 -14.88 8.07
CA PRO A 128 -2.97 -13.87 9.12
C PRO A 128 -2.94 -12.42 8.62
N ASN A 129 -2.86 -12.12 7.32
CA ASN A 129 -2.47 -10.80 6.83
C ASN A 129 -2.92 -10.46 5.40
N ASP A 130 -3.86 -11.19 4.81
CA ASP A 130 -4.30 -10.95 3.44
C ASP A 130 -5.69 -10.33 3.40
N VAL A 131 -5.87 -9.35 2.51
CA VAL A 131 -7.17 -8.80 2.12
C VAL A 131 -7.61 -9.47 0.82
N LEU A 132 -8.83 -10.02 0.83
CA LEU A 132 -9.40 -10.74 -0.32
C LEU A 132 -10.60 -10.00 -0.88
N LEU A 133 -10.76 -10.09 -2.21
CA LEU A 133 -11.98 -9.76 -2.95
C LEU A 133 -12.36 -11.00 -3.79
N ASN A 134 -13.59 -11.45 -3.67
CA ASN A 134 -14.11 -12.65 -4.35
C ASN A 134 -13.18 -13.87 -4.24
N GLY A 135 -12.54 -14.04 -3.06
CA GLY A 135 -11.62 -15.16 -2.78
C GLY A 135 -10.21 -14.98 -3.31
N ARG A 136 -9.91 -13.91 -4.10
CA ARG A 136 -8.60 -13.60 -4.65
C ARG A 136 -7.89 -12.52 -3.83
N LYS A 137 -6.56 -12.56 -3.77
CA LYS A 137 -5.76 -11.62 -2.97
C LYS A 137 -5.71 -10.24 -3.63
N ALA A 138 -6.30 -9.24 -2.95
CA ALA A 138 -6.27 -7.83 -3.33
C ALA A 138 -5.27 -7.00 -2.51
N GLY A 139 -4.81 -7.50 -1.37
CA GLY A 139 -3.87 -6.77 -0.53
C GLY A 139 -3.15 -7.66 0.46
N GLY A 140 -2.11 -7.10 1.08
CA GLY A 140 -1.31 -7.77 2.11
C GLY A 140 -0.77 -6.79 3.13
N ILE A 141 -0.52 -7.28 4.35
CA ILE A 141 -0.05 -6.50 5.49
C ILE A 141 1.25 -7.09 5.99
N LEU A 142 2.21 -6.23 6.32
CA LEU A 142 3.51 -6.61 6.87
C LEU A 142 3.82 -5.78 8.11
N LEU A 143 3.89 -6.44 9.27
CA LEU A 143 4.37 -5.85 10.51
C LEU A 143 5.86 -6.10 10.67
N GLU A 144 6.61 -5.04 10.94
CA GLU A 144 8.01 -5.08 11.35
C GLU A 144 8.18 -4.35 12.69
N ARG A 145 8.87 -4.97 13.63
CA ARG A 145 9.29 -4.32 14.88
C ARG A 145 10.65 -3.68 14.65
N VAL A 146 10.76 -2.43 15.04
CA VAL A 146 12.02 -1.67 15.06
C VAL A 146 12.30 -1.17 16.48
N GLU A 147 13.54 -0.85 16.76
CA GLU A 147 13.95 -0.42 18.10
C GLU A 147 14.97 0.70 18.01
N ARG A 148 14.80 1.73 18.82
CA ARG A 148 15.74 2.86 18.98
C ARG A 148 15.97 3.09 20.46
N GLU A 149 17.23 2.96 20.94
CA GLU A 149 17.61 3.22 22.35
C GLU A 149 16.67 2.55 23.37
N SER A 150 16.30 1.29 23.14
CA SER A 150 15.34 0.53 23.98
C SER A 150 13.88 0.98 23.88
N SER A 151 13.55 1.89 22.96
CA SER A 151 12.18 2.29 22.65
C SER A 151 11.71 1.55 21.40
N PRO A 152 10.81 0.57 21.53
CA PRO A 152 10.32 -0.18 20.39
C PRO A 152 9.21 0.58 19.64
N ALA A 153 9.15 0.40 18.32
CA ALA A 153 8.04 0.84 17.47
C ALA A 153 7.61 -0.27 16.52
N ALA A 154 6.38 -0.18 16.05
CA ALA A 154 5.79 -1.04 15.05
C ALA A 154 5.69 -0.27 13.73
N ILE A 155 6.29 -0.82 12.67
CA ILE A 155 6.05 -0.36 11.31
C ILE A 155 5.03 -1.32 10.68
N VAL A 156 3.85 -0.81 10.38
CA VAL A 156 2.76 -1.60 9.81
C VAL A 156 2.58 -1.20 8.36
N GLY A 157 3.12 -2.00 7.45
CA GLY A 157 2.95 -1.84 6.01
C GLY A 157 1.67 -2.48 5.51
N ILE A 158 1.00 -1.81 4.58
CA ILE A 158 -0.12 -2.33 3.83
C ILE A 158 0.06 -2.06 2.34
N GLY A 159 -0.18 -3.07 1.51
CA GLY A 159 -0.26 -2.95 0.07
C GLY A 159 -1.65 -3.36 -0.41
N ILE A 160 -2.31 -2.52 -1.20
CA ILE A 160 -3.62 -2.82 -1.82
C ILE A 160 -3.48 -2.65 -3.33
N ASN A 161 -3.82 -3.68 -4.08
CA ASN A 161 -3.87 -3.65 -5.53
C ASN A 161 -5.10 -2.84 -5.98
N VAL A 162 -4.89 -1.69 -6.62
CA VAL A 162 -5.95 -0.76 -7.01
C VAL A 162 -6.23 -0.80 -8.51
N HIS A 163 -5.23 -0.47 -9.32
CA HIS A 163 -5.38 -0.27 -10.77
C HIS A 163 -4.68 -1.33 -11.64
N GLN A 164 -4.12 -2.40 -11.04
CA GLN A 164 -3.43 -3.43 -11.80
C GLN A 164 -4.39 -4.15 -12.74
N SER A 165 -3.94 -4.38 -13.98
CA SER A 165 -4.51 -5.35 -14.91
C SER A 165 -4.06 -6.78 -14.54
N GLN A 166 -4.64 -7.80 -15.18
CA GLN A 166 -4.34 -9.20 -14.86
C GLN A 166 -2.87 -9.59 -15.17
N ASP A 167 -2.30 -9.03 -16.20
CA ASP A 167 -0.91 -9.24 -16.63
C ASP A 167 0.13 -8.51 -15.77
N GLU A 168 -0.30 -7.52 -14.98
CA GLU A 168 0.54 -6.82 -14.01
C GLU A 168 0.57 -7.48 -12.62
N LEU A 169 -0.28 -8.46 -12.38
CA LEU A 169 -0.34 -9.18 -11.11
C LEU A 169 0.67 -10.34 -11.08
N PRO A 170 1.39 -10.55 -9.95
CA PRO A 170 2.48 -11.53 -9.88
C PRO A 170 2.02 -13.00 -9.89
N VAL A 171 0.75 -13.25 -9.55
CA VAL A 171 0.19 -14.60 -9.44
C VAL A 171 -1.28 -14.63 -9.90
N PRO A 172 -1.76 -15.76 -10.47
CA PRO A 172 -3.10 -15.86 -11.04
C PRO A 172 -4.26 -15.70 -10.02
N ASP A 173 -4.03 -16.00 -8.75
CA ASP A 173 -4.99 -15.87 -7.65
C ASP A 173 -4.95 -14.51 -6.94
N ALA A 174 -4.19 -13.55 -7.48
CA ALA A 174 -4.28 -12.15 -7.11
C ALA A 174 -5.36 -11.43 -7.92
N THR A 175 -5.83 -10.30 -7.39
CA THR A 175 -6.77 -9.40 -8.03
C THR A 175 -6.48 -7.94 -7.66
N SER A 176 -7.17 -7.00 -8.29
CA SER A 176 -7.16 -5.57 -7.97
C SER A 176 -8.58 -5.05 -7.86
N LEU A 177 -8.76 -3.85 -7.30
CA LEU A 177 -10.06 -3.20 -7.23
C LEU A 177 -10.63 -2.97 -8.64
N ALA A 178 -9.78 -2.59 -9.60
CA ALA A 178 -10.18 -2.40 -10.99
C ALA A 178 -10.68 -3.69 -11.64
N LEU A 179 -10.03 -4.83 -11.41
CA LEU A 179 -10.45 -6.15 -11.92
C LEU A 179 -11.75 -6.63 -11.28
N GLU A 180 -12.07 -6.16 -10.08
CA GLU A 180 -13.34 -6.44 -9.40
C GLU A 180 -14.42 -5.40 -9.75
N GLY A 181 -14.15 -4.51 -10.72
CA GLY A 181 -15.12 -3.56 -11.26
C GLY A 181 -15.24 -2.25 -10.48
N ALA A 182 -14.35 -1.96 -9.52
CA ALA A 182 -14.35 -0.71 -8.80
C ALA A 182 -13.39 0.31 -9.41
N THR A 183 -13.87 1.56 -9.54
CA THR A 183 -13.02 2.72 -9.85
C THR A 183 -12.74 3.46 -8.54
N VAL A 184 -11.48 3.50 -8.12
CA VAL A 184 -11.08 4.05 -6.81
C VAL A 184 -10.00 5.10 -6.99
N ASP A 185 -10.18 6.26 -6.36
CA ASP A 185 -9.14 7.24 -6.14
C ASP A 185 -8.26 6.77 -4.96
N ARG A 186 -6.94 6.58 -5.20
CA ARG A 186 -6.00 6.12 -4.17
C ARG A 186 -5.86 7.10 -3.02
N THR A 187 -6.04 8.41 -3.26
CA THR A 187 -6.03 9.43 -2.21
C THR A 187 -7.25 9.28 -1.30
N GLN A 188 -8.43 9.04 -1.88
CA GLN A 188 -9.64 8.76 -1.10
C GLN A 188 -9.51 7.46 -0.30
N LEU A 189 -8.94 6.41 -0.88
CA LEU A 189 -8.70 5.16 -0.17
C LEU A 189 -7.71 5.35 1.00
N LEU A 190 -6.64 6.13 0.80
CA LEU A 190 -5.70 6.46 1.87
C LEU A 190 -6.39 7.24 3.00
N GLN A 191 -7.25 8.21 2.65
CA GLN A 191 -8.04 8.98 3.62
C GLN A 191 -8.94 8.07 4.48
N ALA A 192 -9.60 7.10 3.85
CA ALA A 192 -10.50 6.18 4.55
C ALA A 192 -9.75 5.14 5.40
N LEU A 193 -8.47 4.87 5.08
CA LEU A 193 -7.65 3.88 5.78
C LEU A 193 -7.07 4.43 7.10
N VAL A 194 -6.90 5.76 7.23
CA VAL A 194 -6.34 6.47 8.39
C VAL A 194 -7.44 6.86 9.39
#